data_c31c21a16d2744d2dbc82426f92a653c
#
_entry.id   c31c21a16d2744d2dbc82426f92a653c
#
_cell.length_a   1.000
_cell.length_b   1.000
_cell.length_c   1.000
_cell.angle_alpha   90.00
_cell.angle_beta   90.00
_cell.angle_gamma   90.00
#
_symmetry.space_group_name_H-M   'P 1'
#
loop_
_entity.id
_entity.type
_entity.pdbx_description
1 polymer ?
#
loop_
_entity_poly.entity_id
_entity_poly.type
_entity_poly.pdbx_seq_one_letter_code
_entity_poly.pdbx_strand_id
1 'polypeptide(L)'
;MHLHTQKGHGYAPAEKDVTTWHAPGKFNPDTGERIVDNDPTKPQKYQDVFGHTLLELAKQNPMIVGVTPAMPSGCSMSIMMKEMPERTFDVGIAEGHAVTFSGGMAKDGLLPFCNIYSAFAQRAYDNIIHDVALLNLNVVFCFDRAGLVGEDGPTH
;
A
#
# COMPACT_ATOMS: atom_id res chain seq x y z
N MET A 1 -11.30 -12.99 -26.19
CA MET A 1 -10.88 -14.15 -25.36
C MET A 1 -10.95 -13.71 -23.90
N HIS A 2 -11.61 -14.47 -23.01
CA HIS A 2 -11.71 -14.20 -21.59
C HIS A 2 -10.89 -15.27 -20.84
N LEU A 3 -9.86 -14.84 -20.11
CA LEU A 3 -8.98 -15.73 -19.35
C LEU A 3 -9.28 -15.60 -17.85
N HIS A 4 -9.56 -16.72 -17.22
CA HIS A 4 -9.59 -16.83 -15.77
C HIS A 4 -8.27 -17.42 -15.28
N THR A 5 -7.56 -16.68 -14.45
CA THR A 5 -6.29 -17.12 -13.88
C THR A 5 -6.38 -17.12 -12.35
N GLN A 6 -5.54 -17.95 -11.75
CA GLN A 6 -5.39 -18.03 -10.29
C GLN A 6 -3.93 -17.78 -9.95
N LYS A 7 -3.67 -16.73 -9.19
CA LYS A 7 -2.31 -16.42 -8.72
C LYS A 7 -1.81 -17.53 -7.79
N GLY A 8 -0.58 -17.99 -8.03
CA GLY A 8 0.01 -19.08 -7.25
C GLY A 8 -0.48 -20.49 -7.62
N HIS A 9 -1.24 -20.64 -8.71
CA HIS A 9 -1.76 -21.92 -9.14
C HIS A 9 -0.67 -22.99 -9.32
N GLY A 10 -0.93 -24.19 -8.77
CA GLY A 10 0.01 -25.30 -8.79
C GLY A 10 0.92 -25.39 -7.54
N TYR A 11 0.85 -24.41 -6.63
CA TYR A 11 1.59 -24.44 -5.37
C TYR A 11 0.65 -24.13 -4.20
N ALA A 12 0.27 -25.18 -3.46
CA ALA A 12 -0.75 -25.08 -2.41
C ALA A 12 -0.53 -24.01 -1.35
N PRO A 13 0.71 -23.71 -0.87
CA PRO A 13 0.93 -22.60 0.03
C PRO A 13 0.57 -21.24 -0.59
N ALA A 14 0.89 -21.01 -1.86
CA ALA A 14 0.61 -19.78 -2.57
C ALA A 14 -0.89 -19.62 -2.88
N GLU A 15 -1.59 -20.70 -3.14
CA GLU A 15 -3.04 -20.68 -3.34
C GLU A 15 -3.81 -20.32 -2.08
N LYS A 16 -3.26 -20.66 -0.90
CA LYS A 16 -3.85 -20.35 0.41
C LYS A 16 -3.56 -18.93 0.88
N ASP A 17 -2.38 -18.39 0.56
CA ASP A 17 -1.94 -17.06 1.00
C ASP A 17 -1.17 -16.34 -0.11
N VAL A 18 -1.93 -15.81 -1.06
CA VAL A 18 -1.38 -15.09 -2.22
C VAL A 18 -0.55 -13.86 -1.83
N THR A 19 -0.83 -13.25 -0.70
CA THR A 19 -0.13 -12.04 -0.24
C THR A 19 1.28 -12.37 0.19
N THR A 20 1.44 -13.33 1.08
CA THR A 20 2.76 -13.81 1.53
C THR A 20 3.59 -14.37 0.38
N TRP A 21 2.96 -15.12 -0.53
CA TRP A 21 3.64 -15.77 -1.65
C TRP A 21 3.79 -14.91 -2.91
N HIS A 22 3.34 -13.67 -2.87
CA HIS A 22 3.61 -12.73 -3.97
C HIS A 22 5.12 -12.43 -4.11
N ALA A 23 5.79 -12.21 -2.97
CA ALA A 23 7.23 -12.01 -2.89
C ALA A 23 7.74 -12.61 -1.56
N PRO A 24 7.82 -13.95 -1.45
CA PRO A 24 8.02 -14.63 -0.16
C PRO A 24 9.41 -14.44 0.44
N GLY A 25 10.37 -13.89 -0.32
CA GLY A 25 11.79 -13.90 0.06
C GLY A 25 12.38 -15.30 -0.02
N LYS A 26 13.38 -15.61 0.83
CA LYS A 26 14.00 -16.94 0.88
C LYS A 26 13.10 -17.92 1.61
N PHE A 27 12.94 -19.12 1.05
CA PHE A 27 12.17 -20.20 1.66
C PHE A 27 12.75 -21.58 1.25
N ASN A 28 12.39 -22.60 2.00
CA ASN A 28 12.72 -23.98 1.63
C ASN A 28 11.68 -24.47 0.59
N PRO A 29 12.09 -24.84 -0.63
CA PRO A 29 11.15 -25.22 -1.68
C PRO A 29 10.41 -26.55 -1.39
N ASP A 30 11.00 -27.46 -0.58
CA ASP A 30 10.41 -28.76 -0.29
C ASP A 30 9.33 -28.67 0.81
N THR A 31 9.55 -27.79 1.80
CA THR A 31 8.64 -27.64 2.96
C THR A 31 7.74 -26.42 2.88
N GLY A 32 8.08 -25.43 2.06
CA GLY A 32 7.42 -24.13 2.02
C GLY A 32 7.74 -23.23 3.24
N GLU A 33 8.68 -23.64 4.10
CA GLU A 33 9.05 -22.88 5.28
C GLU A 33 9.87 -21.65 4.89
N ARG A 34 9.41 -20.45 5.30
CA ARG A 34 10.08 -19.17 5.01
C ARG A 34 11.25 -18.96 5.94
N ILE A 35 12.37 -18.52 5.38
CA ILE A 35 13.56 -18.10 6.13
C ILE A 35 13.38 -16.62 6.50
N VAL A 36 12.85 -16.36 7.69
CA VAL A 36 12.62 -15.00 8.19
C VAL A 36 13.82 -14.54 9.02
N ASP A 37 14.31 -13.35 8.73
CA ASP A 37 15.33 -12.71 9.53
C ASP A 37 14.68 -12.06 10.75
N ASN A 38 14.84 -12.67 11.91
CA ASN A 38 14.27 -12.22 13.18
C ASN A 38 15.31 -11.50 14.07
N ASP A 39 16.30 -10.82 13.48
CA ASP A 39 17.28 -10.06 14.24
C ASP A 39 16.60 -8.91 15.03
N PRO A 40 16.52 -8.99 16.37
CA PRO A 40 15.82 -7.99 17.19
C PRO A 40 16.58 -6.65 17.28
N THR A 41 17.83 -6.61 16.78
CA THR A 41 18.63 -5.37 16.76
C THR A 41 18.37 -4.50 15.55
N LYS A 42 17.68 -5.04 14.54
CA LYS A 42 17.34 -4.27 13.32
C LYS A 42 16.27 -3.22 13.63
N PRO A 43 16.44 -1.99 13.14
CA PRO A 43 15.41 -0.97 13.29
C PRO A 43 14.14 -1.37 12.54
N GLN A 44 13.02 -0.86 13.01
CA GLN A 44 11.72 -1.00 12.36
C GLN A 44 11.77 -0.40 10.94
N LYS A 45 11.09 -1.02 9.99
CA LYS A 45 10.99 -0.46 8.62
C LYS A 45 10.20 0.84 8.65
N TYR A 46 10.56 1.81 7.81
CA TYR A 46 9.84 3.08 7.70
C TYR A 46 8.35 2.89 7.40
N GLN A 47 8.01 1.94 6.54
CA GLN A 47 6.61 1.63 6.22
C GLN A 47 5.82 1.17 7.46
N ASP A 48 6.45 0.43 8.38
CA ASP A 48 5.78 -0.04 9.61
C ASP A 48 5.59 1.10 10.60
N VAL A 49 6.58 1.98 10.73
CA VAL A 49 6.44 3.23 11.50
C VAL A 49 5.29 4.08 10.94
N PHE A 50 5.23 4.23 9.61
CA PHE A 50 4.12 4.93 8.95
C PHE A 50 2.77 4.29 9.28
N GLY A 51 2.63 2.97 9.10
CA GLY A 51 1.36 2.26 9.33
C GLY A 51 0.85 2.40 10.77
N HIS A 52 1.73 2.30 11.76
CA HIS A 52 1.38 2.52 13.18
C HIS A 52 1.00 3.97 13.45
N THR A 53 1.79 4.92 12.94
CA THR A 53 1.50 6.35 13.11
C THR A 53 0.17 6.75 12.46
N LEU A 54 -0.11 6.24 11.26
CA LEU A 54 -1.38 6.49 10.59
C LEU A 54 -2.57 5.98 11.42
N LEU A 55 -2.47 4.78 11.99
CA LEU A 55 -3.50 4.24 12.86
C LEU A 55 -3.69 5.10 14.12
N GLU A 56 -2.61 5.55 14.77
CA GLU A 56 -2.68 6.45 15.93
C GLU A 56 -3.39 7.77 15.61
N LEU A 57 -3.01 8.39 14.50
CA LEU A 57 -3.65 9.62 14.03
C LEU A 57 -5.13 9.41 13.70
N ALA A 58 -5.47 8.30 13.05
CA ALA A 58 -6.84 7.97 12.70
C ALA A 58 -7.73 7.68 13.92
N LYS A 59 -7.16 7.17 15.03
CA LYS A 59 -7.86 7.03 16.32
C LYS A 59 -8.20 8.39 16.94
N GLN A 60 -7.36 9.40 16.71
CA GLN A 60 -7.56 10.74 17.25
C GLN A 60 -8.42 11.63 16.36
N ASN A 61 -8.41 11.39 15.04
CA ASN A 61 -9.16 12.19 14.08
C ASN A 61 -10.02 11.32 13.17
N PRO A 62 -11.37 11.36 13.30
CA PRO A 62 -12.28 10.56 12.51
C PRO A 62 -12.31 10.91 11.02
N MET A 63 -11.77 12.07 10.62
CA MET A 63 -11.70 12.48 9.21
C MET A 63 -10.57 11.80 8.44
N ILE A 64 -9.61 11.18 9.11
CA ILE A 64 -8.50 10.50 8.47
C ILE A 64 -8.96 9.18 7.84
N VAL A 65 -8.65 9.02 6.56
CA VAL A 65 -8.87 7.80 5.78
C VAL A 65 -7.59 7.41 5.05
N GLY A 66 -7.40 6.12 4.82
CA GLY A 66 -6.26 5.58 4.09
C GLY A 66 -6.66 5.08 2.70
N VAL A 67 -5.87 5.38 1.68
CA VAL A 67 -6.08 4.91 0.30
C VAL A 67 -4.78 4.33 -0.23
N THR A 68 -4.84 3.15 -0.85
CA THR A 68 -3.69 2.55 -1.53
C THR A 68 -4.11 1.78 -2.77
N PRO A 69 -3.37 1.85 -3.88
CA PRO A 69 -3.63 1.04 -5.07
C PRO A 69 -2.87 -0.29 -5.00
N ALA A 70 -3.51 -1.33 -4.44
CA ALA A 70 -3.02 -2.72 -4.35
C ALA A 70 -1.73 -2.94 -3.53
N MET A 71 -1.43 -2.05 -2.59
CA MET A 71 -0.19 -2.14 -1.80
C MET A 71 -0.41 -2.13 -0.28
N PRO A 72 -1.50 -2.71 0.28
CA PRO A 72 -1.80 -2.55 1.71
C PRO A 72 -0.74 -3.13 2.63
N SER A 73 -0.11 -4.26 2.27
CA SER A 73 0.98 -4.86 3.04
C SER A 73 2.32 -4.17 2.81
N GLY A 74 2.58 -3.75 1.56
CA GLY A 74 3.84 -3.12 1.19
C GLY A 74 4.05 -1.74 1.78
N CYS A 75 2.98 -1.00 2.05
CA CYS A 75 3.02 0.29 2.74
C CYS A 75 2.54 0.22 4.20
N SER A 76 2.35 -0.98 4.74
CA SER A 76 1.84 -1.25 6.09
C SER A 76 0.48 -0.61 6.42
N MET A 77 -0.29 -0.18 5.41
CA MET A 77 -1.67 0.29 5.60
C MET A 77 -2.61 -0.82 6.07
N SER A 78 -2.22 -2.09 5.87
CA SER A 78 -2.89 -3.26 6.43
C SER A 78 -3.08 -3.19 7.96
N ILE A 79 -2.23 -2.43 8.68
CA ILE A 79 -2.36 -2.18 10.12
C ILE A 79 -3.66 -1.41 10.40
N MET A 80 -3.88 -0.30 9.70
CA MET A 80 -5.11 0.48 9.83
C MET A 80 -6.32 -0.26 9.26
N MET A 81 -6.15 -0.97 8.13
CA MET A 81 -7.22 -1.73 7.49
C MET A 81 -7.80 -2.82 8.40
N LYS A 82 -6.98 -3.44 9.24
CA LYS A 82 -7.42 -4.45 10.21
C LYS A 82 -8.28 -3.87 11.34
N GLU A 83 -7.93 -2.67 11.80
CA GLU A 83 -8.61 -2.01 12.93
C GLU A 83 -9.81 -1.15 12.48
N MET A 84 -9.70 -0.55 11.28
CA MET A 84 -10.66 0.40 10.73
C MET A 84 -10.90 0.13 9.23
N PRO A 85 -11.51 -1.02 8.89
CA PRO A 85 -11.72 -1.41 7.49
C PRO A 85 -12.61 -0.43 6.72
N GLU A 86 -13.55 0.23 7.39
CA GLU A 86 -14.47 1.21 6.79
C GLU A 86 -13.80 2.55 6.43
N ARG A 87 -12.57 2.77 6.89
CA ARG A 87 -11.79 3.98 6.63
C ARG A 87 -10.49 3.71 5.87
N THR A 88 -10.34 2.51 5.31
CA THR A 88 -9.14 2.13 4.56
C THR A 88 -9.54 1.46 3.26
N PHE A 89 -9.09 2.03 2.15
CA PHE A 89 -9.51 1.64 0.81
C PHE A 89 -8.35 1.13 -0.02
N ASP A 90 -8.46 -0.12 -0.48
CA ASP A 90 -7.61 -0.66 -1.53
C ASP A 90 -8.39 -0.59 -2.84
N VAL A 91 -7.93 0.25 -3.76
CA VAL A 91 -8.62 0.49 -5.05
C VAL A 91 -8.11 -0.43 -6.18
N GLY A 92 -7.29 -1.43 -5.84
CA GLY A 92 -6.64 -2.29 -6.84
C GLY A 92 -5.50 -1.57 -7.55
N ILE A 93 -4.98 -2.16 -8.64
CA ILE A 93 -3.87 -1.58 -9.41
C ILE A 93 -4.42 -0.42 -10.28
N ALA A 94 -4.68 0.72 -9.64
CA ALA A 94 -5.32 1.88 -10.26
C ALA A 94 -4.86 3.19 -9.60
N GLU A 95 -3.61 3.58 -9.81
CA GLU A 95 -2.97 4.72 -9.14
C GLU A 95 -3.69 6.05 -9.44
N GLY A 96 -4.06 6.29 -10.71
CA GLY A 96 -4.84 7.48 -11.08
C GLY A 96 -6.18 7.54 -10.34
N HIS A 97 -6.89 6.39 -10.24
CA HIS A 97 -8.13 6.31 -9.46
C HIS A 97 -7.90 6.59 -7.97
N ALA A 98 -6.83 6.06 -7.38
CA ALA A 98 -6.49 6.32 -5.98
C ALA A 98 -6.37 7.82 -5.69
N VAL A 99 -5.72 8.56 -6.58
CA VAL A 99 -5.54 10.01 -6.47
C VAL A 99 -6.87 10.76 -6.63
N THR A 100 -7.60 10.51 -7.71
CA THR A 100 -8.89 11.18 -7.97
C THR A 100 -9.92 10.87 -6.88
N PHE A 101 -9.98 9.62 -6.42
CA PHE A 101 -10.84 9.20 -5.30
C PHE A 101 -10.48 9.92 -4.00
N SER A 102 -9.18 10.04 -3.69
CA SER A 102 -8.71 10.83 -2.54
C SER A 102 -9.09 12.30 -2.67
N GLY A 103 -8.97 12.87 -3.87
CA GLY A 103 -9.42 14.25 -4.15
C GLY A 103 -10.90 14.45 -3.86
N GLY A 104 -11.75 13.51 -4.29
CA GLY A 104 -13.19 13.53 -3.99
C GLY A 104 -13.49 13.50 -2.49
N MET A 105 -12.84 12.61 -1.75
CA MET A 105 -12.98 12.54 -0.29
C MET A 105 -12.50 13.81 0.41
N ALA A 106 -11.39 14.40 -0.04
CA ALA A 106 -10.87 15.64 0.51
C ALA A 106 -11.84 16.82 0.26
N LYS A 107 -12.50 16.84 -0.90
CA LYS A 107 -13.53 17.83 -1.21
C LYS A 107 -14.73 17.75 -0.27
N ASP A 108 -15.09 16.54 0.16
CA ASP A 108 -16.16 16.29 1.12
C ASP A 108 -15.73 16.45 2.59
N GLY A 109 -14.50 16.91 2.84
CA GLY A 109 -14.00 17.25 4.17
C GLY A 109 -13.25 16.15 4.89
N LEU A 110 -13.00 15.01 4.25
CA LEU A 110 -12.10 13.98 4.79
C LEU A 110 -10.63 14.38 4.63
N LEU A 111 -9.76 13.70 5.35
CA LEU A 111 -8.30 13.87 5.25
C LEU A 111 -7.67 12.55 4.76
N PRO A 112 -7.60 12.36 3.43
CA PRO A 112 -7.05 11.12 2.87
C PRO A 112 -5.53 11.11 2.92
N PHE A 113 -4.98 9.97 3.37
CA PHE A 113 -3.59 9.59 3.22
C PHE A 113 -3.51 8.62 2.04
N CYS A 114 -3.06 9.12 0.89
CA CYS A 114 -2.92 8.36 -0.35
C CYS A 114 -1.49 7.83 -0.45
N ASN A 115 -1.32 6.53 -0.19
CA ASN A 115 -0.01 5.89 -0.19
C ASN A 115 0.21 5.12 -1.50
N ILE A 116 1.25 5.52 -2.25
CA ILE A 116 1.63 4.96 -3.55
C ILE A 116 3.15 4.79 -3.56
N TYR A 117 3.66 3.69 -4.13
CA TYR A 117 5.10 3.59 -4.39
C TYR A 117 5.54 4.68 -5.36
N SER A 118 6.70 5.29 -5.09
CA SER A 118 7.19 6.44 -5.86
C SER A 118 7.29 6.15 -7.36
N ALA A 119 7.75 4.96 -7.75
CA ALA A 119 7.82 4.54 -9.14
C ALA A 119 6.42 4.41 -9.79
N PHE A 120 5.41 3.98 -9.03
CA PHE A 120 4.05 3.81 -9.53
C PHE A 120 3.25 5.11 -9.56
N ALA A 121 3.64 6.09 -8.75
CA ALA A 121 3.03 7.42 -8.75
C ALA A 121 3.13 8.14 -10.11
N GLN A 122 4.06 7.72 -10.97
CA GLN A 122 4.15 8.20 -12.36
C GLN A 122 2.84 7.99 -13.16
N ARG A 123 2.06 6.94 -12.84
CA ARG A 123 0.76 6.67 -13.49
C ARG A 123 -0.36 7.61 -13.06
N ALA A 124 -0.13 8.40 -12.00
CA ALA A 124 -1.12 9.32 -11.45
C ALA A 124 -0.65 10.78 -11.49
N TYR A 125 0.40 11.08 -12.25
CA TYR A 125 1.03 12.39 -12.24
C TYR A 125 0.08 13.51 -12.64
N ASP A 126 -0.66 13.34 -13.72
CA ASP A 126 -1.65 14.31 -14.17
C ASP A 126 -2.85 14.40 -13.21
N ASN A 127 -3.29 13.29 -12.61
CA ASN A 127 -4.35 13.30 -11.61
C ASN A 127 -3.93 14.09 -10.35
N ILE A 128 -2.68 13.97 -9.90
CA ILE A 128 -2.16 14.77 -8.78
C ILE A 128 -2.27 16.26 -9.09
N ILE A 129 -1.89 16.67 -10.30
CA ILE A 129 -1.95 18.07 -10.72
C ILE A 129 -3.40 18.52 -10.89
N HIS A 130 -4.16 17.81 -11.72
CA HIS A 130 -5.46 18.24 -12.20
C HIS A 130 -6.56 18.05 -11.15
N ASP A 131 -6.58 16.88 -10.48
CA ASP A 131 -7.69 16.52 -9.62
C ASP A 131 -7.47 16.93 -8.14
N VAL A 132 -6.24 17.28 -7.76
CA VAL A 132 -5.90 17.64 -6.39
C VAL A 132 -5.26 19.03 -6.29
N ALA A 133 -4.12 19.25 -6.96
CA ALA A 133 -3.34 20.46 -6.77
C ALA A 133 -4.04 21.71 -7.31
N LEU A 134 -4.57 21.67 -8.53
CA LEU A 134 -5.31 22.79 -9.12
C LEU A 134 -6.59 23.13 -8.36
N LEU A 135 -7.19 22.16 -7.69
CA LEU A 135 -8.38 22.32 -6.87
C LEU A 135 -8.06 22.68 -5.42
N ASN A 136 -6.78 22.79 -5.07
CA ASN A 136 -6.28 23.07 -3.72
C ASN A 136 -6.90 22.16 -2.64
N LEU A 137 -6.98 20.85 -2.93
CA LEU A 137 -7.57 19.85 -2.05
C LEU A 137 -6.53 19.31 -1.06
N ASN A 138 -6.98 19.02 0.15
CA ASN A 138 -6.12 18.57 1.24
C ASN A 138 -5.95 17.04 1.21
N VAL A 139 -5.08 16.54 0.35
CA VAL A 139 -4.67 15.14 0.25
C VAL A 139 -3.23 14.99 0.71
N VAL A 140 -2.96 14.08 1.63
CA VAL A 140 -1.60 13.74 2.05
C VAL A 140 -1.07 12.61 1.17
N PHE A 141 -0.12 12.91 0.28
CA PHE A 141 0.56 11.91 -0.52
C PHE A 141 1.73 11.31 0.24
N CYS A 142 1.73 9.98 0.36
CA CYS A 142 2.78 9.21 1.00
C CYS A 142 3.47 8.35 -0.06
N PHE A 143 4.66 8.78 -0.49
CA PHE A 143 5.43 8.06 -1.50
C PHE A 143 6.39 7.07 -0.83
N ASP A 144 6.05 5.81 -0.91
CA ASP A 144 6.88 4.72 -0.42
C ASP A 144 7.96 4.36 -1.45
N ARG A 145 9.06 3.73 -1.03
CA ARG A 145 10.22 3.40 -1.87
C ARG A 145 10.81 4.63 -2.58
N ALA A 146 10.77 5.78 -1.93
CA ALA A 146 11.42 7.00 -2.45
C ALA A 146 12.87 7.09 -1.95
N GLY A 147 13.81 7.38 -2.84
CA GLY A 147 15.25 7.48 -2.53
C GLY A 147 15.99 6.16 -2.70
N LEU A 148 16.92 5.85 -1.80
CA LEU A 148 17.73 4.63 -1.85
C LEU A 148 17.01 3.47 -1.19
N VAL A 149 16.60 2.49 -1.99
CA VAL A 149 15.96 1.24 -1.56
C VAL A 149 16.85 0.06 -1.88
N GLY A 150 17.09 -0.82 -0.90
CA GLY A 150 18.10 -1.88 -1.02
C GLY A 150 17.69 -3.09 -1.85
N GLU A 151 16.45 -3.55 -1.71
CA GLU A 151 16.03 -4.87 -2.19
C GLU A 151 15.10 -4.85 -3.41
N ASP A 152 14.32 -3.79 -3.59
CA ASP A 152 13.23 -3.78 -4.58
C ASP A 152 13.71 -3.51 -6.03
N GLY A 153 14.95 -3.08 -6.22
CA GLY A 153 15.55 -2.83 -7.53
C GLY A 153 14.94 -1.63 -8.28
N PRO A 154 15.18 -1.52 -9.59
CA PRO A 154 14.84 -0.31 -10.37
C PRO A 154 13.35 -0.16 -10.69
N THR A 155 12.52 -1.14 -10.36
CA THR A 155 11.08 -1.13 -10.69
C THR A 155 10.19 -0.63 -9.55
N HIS A 156 10.78 -0.38 -8.36
CA HIS A 156 10.01 0.00 -7.17
C HIS A 156 10.58 1.24 -6.49
#